data_9eaba61c7b5612f1d43d2849a2716938
#
_entry.id   9eaba61c7b5612f1d43d2849a2716938
#
_cell.length_a   1.000
_cell.length_b   1.000
_cell.length_c   1.000
_cell.angle_alpha   90.00
_cell.angle_beta   90.00
_cell.angle_gamma   90.00
#
_symmetry.space_group_name_H-M   'P 1'
#
loop_
_entity.id
_entity.type
_entity.pdbx_description
1 polymer ?
#
loop_
_entity_poly.entity_id
_entity_poly.type
_entity_poly.pdbx_seq_one_letter_code
_entity_poly.pdbx_strand_id
1 'polypeptide(L)'
;MCIRDRSDHVHDIERLYKQSGANQVVLIYGFMNNSTKKKLGQNNIVFFQAPISVEHLRTEIRNIAKSKQPAEVIAIDSDIRKSSPKKTYTSKQLIQLSSASSTIKCECPQHLSSIIIKLLQFEAYSEECITRYKKDAELHRLLGNMTGHARSILEKALTEIVTAEDIVIDNQ
;
A
#
# COMPACT_ATOMS: atom_id res chain seq x y z
N MET A 1 13.24 -19.70 -31.97
CA MET A 1 14.30 -20.43 -31.23
C MET A 1 14.09 -20.15 -29.76
N CYS A 2 13.46 -21.05 -29.01
CA CYS A 2 13.23 -20.87 -27.58
C CYS A 2 14.57 -21.05 -26.86
N ILE A 3 15.08 -19.99 -26.27
CA ILE A 3 16.20 -20.08 -25.33
C ILE A 3 15.65 -20.75 -24.07
N ARG A 4 16.00 -22.03 -23.87
CA ARG A 4 15.73 -22.74 -22.62
C ARG A 4 16.38 -22.00 -21.48
N ASP A 5 15.56 -21.64 -20.51
CA ASP A 5 15.97 -21.12 -19.21
C ASP A 5 16.92 -22.14 -18.57
N ARG A 6 18.22 -21.84 -18.58
CA ARG A 6 19.22 -22.73 -17.99
C ARG A 6 19.32 -22.40 -16.51
N SER A 7 19.07 -23.39 -15.67
CA SER A 7 19.29 -23.36 -14.22
C SER A 7 20.72 -22.90 -13.83
N ASP A 8 21.66 -22.99 -14.77
CA ASP A 8 23.06 -22.64 -14.61
C ASP A 8 23.28 -21.14 -14.28
N HIS A 9 22.40 -20.26 -14.80
CA HIS A 9 22.52 -18.82 -14.56
C HIS A 9 22.21 -18.39 -13.11
N VAL A 10 21.42 -19.17 -12.37
CA VAL A 10 21.14 -18.86 -10.95
C VAL A 10 22.42 -18.95 -10.13
N HIS A 11 23.19 -20.02 -10.30
CA HIS A 11 24.46 -20.22 -9.61
C HIS A 11 25.51 -19.18 -9.99
N ASP A 12 25.53 -18.74 -11.25
CA ASP A 12 26.45 -17.69 -11.69
C ASP A 12 26.08 -16.33 -11.06
N ILE A 13 24.79 -15.99 -10.99
CA ILE A 13 24.33 -14.75 -10.34
C ILE A 13 24.65 -14.78 -8.84
N GLU A 14 24.39 -15.90 -8.17
CA GLU A 14 24.72 -16.05 -6.74
C GLU A 14 26.22 -15.97 -6.49
N ARG A 15 27.04 -16.58 -7.34
CA ARG A 15 28.51 -16.51 -7.28
C ARG A 15 28.99 -15.07 -7.44
N LEU A 16 28.51 -14.36 -8.47
CA LEU A 16 28.86 -12.97 -8.71
C LEU A 16 28.42 -12.07 -7.55
N TYR A 17 27.23 -12.29 -7.00
CA TYR A 17 26.75 -11.58 -5.81
C TYR A 17 27.70 -11.75 -4.64
N LYS A 18 28.09 -12.99 -4.32
CA LYS A 18 29.02 -13.30 -3.21
C LYS A 18 30.41 -12.73 -3.45
N GLN A 19 30.92 -12.80 -4.69
CA GLN A 19 32.25 -12.30 -5.04
C GLN A 19 32.33 -10.76 -5.06
N SER A 20 31.22 -10.09 -5.39
CA SER A 20 31.20 -8.62 -5.49
C SER A 20 31.33 -7.91 -4.15
N GLY A 21 31.03 -8.58 -3.04
CA GLY A 21 30.94 -7.95 -1.73
C GLY A 21 29.86 -6.84 -1.64
N ALA A 22 29.00 -6.75 -2.66
CA ALA A 22 27.96 -5.72 -2.72
C ALA A 22 26.85 -6.02 -1.72
N ASN A 23 26.41 -5.01 -1.00
CA ASN A 23 25.27 -5.13 -0.07
C ASN A 23 23.94 -5.33 -0.81
N GLN A 24 23.87 -4.96 -2.09
CA GLN A 24 22.68 -5.05 -2.92
C GLN A 24 23.06 -5.14 -4.39
N VAL A 25 22.34 -5.96 -5.16
CA VAL A 25 22.54 -6.14 -6.60
C VAL A 25 21.25 -5.79 -7.33
N VAL A 26 21.39 -5.13 -8.46
CA VAL A 26 20.28 -4.88 -9.40
C VAL A 26 20.43 -5.85 -10.56
N LEU A 27 19.41 -6.66 -10.80
CA LEU A 27 19.34 -7.62 -11.90
C LEU A 27 18.31 -7.18 -12.94
N ILE A 28 18.79 -6.88 -14.16
CA ILE A 28 17.92 -6.56 -15.29
C ILE A 28 17.76 -7.83 -16.12
N TYR A 29 16.53 -8.28 -16.36
CA TYR A 29 16.26 -9.53 -17.07
C TYR A 29 15.22 -9.32 -18.18
N GLY A 30 15.33 -10.08 -19.27
CA GLY A 30 14.33 -10.13 -20.34
C GLY A 30 13.17 -11.06 -19.98
N PHE A 31 13.50 -12.33 -19.70
CA PHE A 31 12.56 -13.35 -19.28
C PHE A 31 13.12 -14.11 -18.09
N MET A 32 12.31 -14.32 -17.07
CA MET A 32 12.66 -15.11 -15.89
C MET A 32 11.39 -15.77 -15.36
N ASN A 33 11.47 -17.06 -15.01
CA ASN A 33 10.36 -17.74 -14.38
C ASN A 33 10.24 -17.37 -12.88
N ASN A 34 9.04 -17.54 -12.33
CA ASN A 34 8.76 -17.18 -10.95
C ASN A 34 9.56 -18.02 -9.94
N SER A 35 9.92 -19.25 -10.27
CA SER A 35 10.73 -20.10 -9.38
C SER A 35 12.16 -19.59 -9.26
N THR A 36 12.77 -19.17 -10.35
CA THR A 36 14.09 -18.52 -10.38
C THR A 36 14.08 -17.20 -9.63
N LYS A 37 13.07 -16.36 -9.88
CA LYS A 37 12.90 -15.10 -9.18
C LYS A 37 12.76 -15.29 -7.67
N LYS A 38 12.03 -16.30 -7.22
CA LYS A 38 11.85 -16.62 -5.80
C LYS A 38 13.15 -17.12 -5.16
N LYS A 39 13.93 -17.96 -5.85
CA LYS A 39 15.23 -18.44 -5.37
C LYS A 39 16.23 -17.28 -5.19
N LEU A 40 16.38 -16.45 -6.21
CA LEU A 40 17.29 -15.31 -6.18
C LEU A 40 16.83 -14.19 -5.22
N GLY A 41 15.52 -14.07 -4.97
CA GLY A 41 14.94 -13.06 -4.08
C GLY A 41 15.24 -13.30 -2.59
N GLN A 42 15.82 -14.44 -2.22
CA GLN A 42 16.35 -14.69 -0.88
C GLN A 42 17.66 -13.92 -0.61
N ASN A 43 18.32 -13.46 -1.67
CA ASN A 43 19.48 -12.59 -1.63
C ASN A 43 19.01 -11.13 -1.84
N ASN A 44 19.82 -10.16 -1.45
CA ASN A 44 19.49 -8.74 -1.55
C ASN A 44 19.54 -8.24 -3.03
N ILE A 45 18.71 -8.87 -3.91
CA ILE A 45 18.67 -8.63 -5.34
C ILE A 45 17.34 -7.93 -5.70
N VAL A 46 17.44 -6.78 -6.36
CA VAL A 46 16.31 -6.05 -6.93
C VAL A 46 16.19 -6.38 -8.42
N PHE A 47 14.96 -6.67 -8.87
CA PHE A 47 14.67 -7.18 -10.20
C PHE A 47 13.99 -6.12 -11.07
N PHE A 48 14.55 -5.86 -12.26
CA PHE A 48 13.90 -5.03 -13.29
C PHE A 48 13.75 -5.83 -14.58
N GLN A 49 12.55 -5.77 -15.16
CA GLN A 49 12.28 -6.42 -16.44
C GLN A 49 12.63 -5.47 -17.60
N ALA A 50 13.41 -5.99 -18.54
CA ALA A 50 13.71 -5.28 -19.79
C ALA A 50 12.48 -5.34 -20.77
N PRO A 51 12.27 -4.32 -21.61
CA PRO A 51 13.10 -3.09 -21.74
C PRO A 51 12.82 -2.10 -20.60
N ILE A 52 13.87 -1.46 -20.08
CA ILE A 52 13.79 -0.41 -19.07
C ILE A 52 14.53 0.84 -19.58
N SER A 53 13.92 2.01 -19.43
CA SER A 53 14.59 3.24 -19.82
C SER A 53 15.70 3.60 -18.83
N VAL A 54 16.74 4.30 -19.34
CA VAL A 54 17.87 4.72 -18.51
C VAL A 54 17.42 5.66 -17.40
N GLU A 55 16.45 6.55 -17.68
CA GLU A 55 15.91 7.47 -16.69
C GLU A 55 15.17 6.73 -15.58
N HIS A 56 14.34 5.74 -15.93
CA HIS A 56 13.63 4.94 -14.94
C HIS A 56 14.61 4.16 -14.07
N LEU A 57 15.60 3.48 -14.69
CA LEU A 57 16.63 2.75 -13.97
C LEU A 57 17.42 3.67 -13.03
N ARG A 58 17.79 4.86 -13.48
CA ARG A 58 18.52 5.85 -12.68
C ARG A 58 17.72 6.33 -11.48
N THR A 59 16.42 6.53 -11.66
CA THR A 59 15.50 6.92 -10.58
C THR A 59 15.39 5.80 -9.54
N GLU A 60 15.20 4.56 -9.98
CA GLU A 60 15.09 3.42 -9.08
C GLU A 60 16.39 3.14 -8.32
N ILE A 61 17.56 3.24 -8.97
CA ILE A 61 18.85 3.10 -8.27
C ILE A 61 19.03 4.21 -7.22
N ARG A 62 18.59 5.44 -7.50
CA ARG A 62 18.62 6.52 -6.50
C ARG A 62 17.70 6.22 -5.32
N ASN A 63 16.51 5.69 -5.57
CA ASN A 63 15.55 5.31 -4.52
C ASN A 63 16.14 4.19 -3.65
N ILE A 64 16.75 3.18 -4.26
CA ILE A 64 17.44 2.09 -3.58
C ILE A 64 18.59 2.62 -2.72
N ALA A 65 19.38 3.56 -3.24
CA ALA A 65 20.49 4.17 -2.50
C ALA A 65 20.00 5.01 -1.31
N LYS A 66 18.88 5.71 -1.47
CA LYS A 66 18.23 6.49 -0.40
C LYS A 66 17.57 5.60 0.65
N SER A 67 17.02 4.44 0.27
CA SER A 67 16.39 3.50 1.22
C SER A 67 17.35 2.89 2.23
N LYS A 68 18.68 3.07 2.05
CA LYS A 68 19.70 2.73 3.05
C LYS A 68 19.88 3.77 4.15
N GLN A 69 19.32 4.97 4.02
CA GLN A 69 19.12 5.82 5.17
C GLN A 69 17.99 5.15 5.98
N PRO A 70 18.16 4.95 7.30
CA PRO A 70 17.04 4.53 8.13
C PRO A 70 15.90 5.47 7.76
N ALA A 71 14.78 4.90 7.32
CA ALA A 71 13.59 5.69 7.04
C ALA A 71 13.46 6.60 8.25
N GLU A 72 13.53 7.91 8.03
CA GLU A 72 13.24 8.88 9.07
C GLU A 72 11.88 8.46 9.57
N VAL A 73 11.88 7.82 10.74
CA VAL A 73 10.66 7.28 11.33
C VAL A 73 9.85 8.53 11.57
N ILE A 74 8.93 8.83 10.64
CA ILE A 74 7.93 9.88 10.85
C ILE A 74 7.40 9.56 12.23
N ALA A 75 7.67 10.43 13.19
CA ALA A 75 7.23 10.25 14.57
C ALA A 75 5.70 10.21 14.52
N ILE A 76 5.18 8.99 14.39
CA ILE A 76 3.74 8.76 14.39
C ILE A 76 3.28 9.16 15.78
N ASP A 77 2.42 10.16 15.85
CA ASP A 77 1.82 10.65 17.08
C ASP A 77 1.37 9.45 17.93
N SER A 78 1.73 9.50 19.21
CA SER A 78 1.44 8.42 20.16
C SER A 78 -0.05 8.09 20.21
N ASP A 79 -0.93 9.04 19.92
CA ASP A 79 -2.37 8.84 19.93
C ASP A 79 -2.87 8.03 18.72
N ILE A 80 -2.22 8.16 17.57
CA ILE A 80 -2.49 7.32 16.39
C ILE A 80 -2.19 5.83 16.67
N ARG A 81 -1.22 5.55 17.54
CA ARG A 81 -0.85 4.17 17.90
C ARG A 81 -1.85 3.50 18.84
N LYS A 82 -2.59 4.27 19.65
CA LYS A 82 -3.42 3.74 20.74
C LYS A 82 -4.75 3.16 20.25
N SER A 83 -5.49 3.89 19.44
CA SER A 83 -6.82 3.47 19.00
C SER A 83 -7.26 4.19 17.73
N SER A 84 -8.14 3.54 16.96
CA SER A 84 -8.86 4.16 15.85
C SER A 84 -9.99 5.04 16.39
N PRO A 85 -10.22 6.24 15.82
CA PRO A 85 -11.36 7.09 16.19
C PRO A 85 -12.71 6.42 15.90
N LYS A 86 -13.75 6.82 16.64
CA LYS A 86 -15.11 6.35 16.40
C LYS A 86 -15.57 6.71 14.98
N LYS A 87 -16.41 5.85 14.41
CA LYS A 87 -17.00 6.07 13.09
C LYS A 87 -18.07 7.14 13.18
N THR A 88 -18.04 8.12 12.30
CA THR A 88 -19.02 9.20 12.20
C THR A 88 -20.25 8.76 11.39
N TYR A 89 -20.01 8.00 10.33
CA TYR A 89 -21.02 7.52 9.41
C TYR A 89 -21.23 6.00 9.52
N THR A 90 -22.46 5.57 9.38
CA THR A 90 -22.79 4.16 9.20
C THR A 90 -22.53 3.71 7.76
N SER A 91 -22.34 2.40 7.56
CA SER A 91 -22.16 1.85 6.20
C SER A 91 -23.34 2.18 5.28
N LYS A 92 -24.57 2.21 5.81
CA LYS A 92 -25.80 2.55 5.08
C LYS A 92 -25.74 4.01 4.57
N GLN A 93 -25.38 4.94 5.43
CA GLN A 93 -25.23 6.36 5.09
C GLN A 93 -24.14 6.58 4.02
N LEU A 94 -23.00 5.89 4.13
CA LEU A 94 -21.93 5.99 3.14
C LEU A 94 -22.35 5.41 1.78
N ILE A 95 -23.10 4.30 1.77
CA ILE A 95 -23.66 3.74 0.52
C ILE A 95 -24.65 4.72 -0.10
N GLN A 96 -25.55 5.31 0.70
CA GLN A 96 -26.48 6.33 0.24
C GLN A 96 -25.76 7.51 -0.41
N LEU A 97 -24.71 8.05 0.24
CA LEU A 97 -23.91 9.15 -0.29
C LEU A 97 -23.12 8.76 -1.53
N SER A 98 -22.60 7.52 -1.59
CA SER A 98 -21.85 7.03 -2.75
C SER A 98 -22.73 6.78 -3.99
N SER A 99 -24.01 6.58 -3.79
CA SER A 99 -25.01 6.34 -4.86
C SER A 99 -25.92 7.53 -5.13
N ALA A 100 -25.78 8.63 -4.37
CA ALA A 100 -26.59 9.82 -4.55
C ALA A 100 -26.41 10.37 -5.97
N SER A 101 -27.44 10.29 -6.80
CA SER A 101 -27.37 10.71 -8.20
C SER A 101 -27.54 12.22 -8.35
N SER A 102 -26.83 12.75 -9.27
CA SER A 102 -26.99 13.91 -10.20
C SER A 102 -27.81 15.17 -9.83
N THR A 103 -28.44 15.26 -8.68
CA THR A 103 -29.05 16.51 -8.18
C THR A 103 -28.01 17.41 -7.48
N ILE A 104 -26.89 16.82 -7.09
CA ILE A 104 -25.77 17.50 -6.43
C ILE A 104 -24.82 17.99 -7.52
N LYS A 105 -24.49 19.27 -7.51
CA LYS A 105 -23.59 19.91 -8.50
C LYS A 105 -22.15 19.37 -8.44
N CYS A 106 -21.75 18.69 -7.36
CA CYS A 106 -20.41 18.19 -7.12
C CYS A 106 -20.42 16.69 -6.84
N GLU A 107 -19.55 15.91 -7.48
CA GLU A 107 -19.37 14.47 -7.24
C GLU A 107 -18.51 14.17 -5.99
N CYS A 108 -18.02 15.21 -5.28
CA CYS A 108 -17.17 15.05 -4.12
C CYS A 108 -17.75 14.15 -3.01
N PRO A 109 -19.05 14.21 -2.65
CA PRO A 109 -19.64 13.32 -1.65
C PRO A 109 -19.54 11.85 -2.04
N GLN A 110 -19.77 11.53 -3.33
CA GLN A 110 -19.68 10.16 -3.86
C GLN A 110 -18.25 9.63 -3.79
N HIS A 111 -17.27 10.43 -4.22
CA HIS A 111 -15.86 10.05 -4.21
C HIS A 111 -15.35 9.85 -2.79
N LEU A 112 -15.62 10.80 -1.88
CA LEU A 112 -15.20 10.69 -0.48
C LEU A 112 -15.85 9.48 0.22
N SER A 113 -17.15 9.27 0.04
CA SER A 113 -17.85 8.11 0.61
C SER A 113 -17.25 6.79 0.11
N SER A 114 -16.92 6.71 -1.18
CA SER A 114 -16.28 5.52 -1.77
C SER A 114 -14.89 5.26 -1.17
N ILE A 115 -14.10 6.30 -0.91
CA ILE A 115 -12.78 6.17 -0.26
C ILE A 115 -12.95 5.74 1.20
N ILE A 116 -13.89 6.33 1.94
CA ILE A 116 -14.18 5.99 3.33
C ILE A 116 -14.62 4.53 3.46
N ILE A 117 -15.46 4.03 2.54
CA ILE A 117 -15.87 2.63 2.49
C ILE A 117 -14.64 1.70 2.33
N LYS A 118 -13.70 2.05 1.45
CA LYS A 118 -12.46 1.27 1.26
C LYS A 118 -11.58 1.28 2.51
N LEU A 119 -11.49 2.41 3.21
CA LEU A 119 -10.75 2.48 4.48
C LEU A 119 -11.41 1.62 5.56
N LEU A 120 -12.73 1.62 5.68
CA LEU A 120 -13.48 0.73 6.58
C LEU A 120 -13.22 -0.75 6.28
N GLN A 121 -13.18 -1.12 5.00
CA GLN A 121 -12.85 -2.49 4.58
C GLN A 121 -11.43 -2.88 4.99
N PHE A 122 -10.48 -1.95 4.86
CA PHE A 122 -9.10 -2.20 5.26
C PHE A 122 -8.92 -2.24 6.79
N GLU A 123 -9.66 -1.43 7.56
CA GLU A 123 -9.70 -1.54 9.03
C GLU A 123 -10.20 -2.93 9.45
N ALA A 124 -11.30 -3.41 8.85
CA ALA A 124 -11.84 -4.74 9.12
C ALA A 124 -10.86 -5.87 8.72
N TYR A 125 -10.22 -5.75 7.58
CA TYR A 125 -9.18 -6.69 7.13
C TYR A 125 -7.98 -6.72 8.10
N SER A 126 -7.51 -5.56 8.56
CA SER A 126 -6.41 -5.47 9.52
C SER A 126 -6.76 -6.16 10.84
N GLU A 127 -7.99 -5.98 11.34
CA GLU A 127 -8.48 -6.64 12.55
C GLU A 127 -8.54 -8.17 12.37
N GLU A 128 -8.99 -8.66 11.22
CA GLU A 128 -8.97 -10.08 10.90
C GLU A 128 -7.54 -10.65 10.86
N CYS A 129 -6.58 -9.90 10.31
CA CYS A 129 -5.18 -10.30 10.28
C CYS A 129 -4.56 -10.39 11.67
N ILE A 130 -4.90 -9.50 12.61
CA ILE A 130 -4.46 -9.57 14.01
C ILE A 130 -4.81 -10.92 14.63
N THR A 131 -5.99 -11.44 14.35
CA THR A 131 -6.45 -12.72 14.90
C THR A 131 -5.81 -13.92 14.24
N ARG A 132 -5.55 -13.87 12.92
CA ARG A 132 -4.99 -14.97 12.14
C ARG A 132 -3.47 -15.10 12.25
N TYR A 133 -2.74 -13.99 12.29
CA TYR A 133 -1.28 -13.96 12.17
C TYR A 133 -0.64 -13.27 13.36
N LYS A 134 -0.44 -14.00 14.45
CA LYS A 134 0.13 -13.46 15.70
C LYS A 134 1.49 -12.79 15.51
N LYS A 135 2.30 -13.25 14.55
CA LYS A 135 3.65 -12.71 14.28
C LYS A 135 3.61 -11.26 13.79
N ASP A 136 2.57 -10.90 13.03
CA ASP A 136 2.44 -9.58 12.40
C ASP A 136 1.29 -8.75 13.04
N ALA A 137 0.74 -9.22 14.18
CA ALA A 137 -0.41 -8.62 14.83
C ALA A 137 -0.19 -7.14 15.21
N GLU A 138 1.02 -6.80 15.64
CA GLU A 138 1.36 -5.43 16.04
C GLU A 138 1.40 -4.48 14.85
N LEU A 139 1.96 -4.94 13.73
CA LEU A 139 1.94 -4.20 12.48
C LEU A 139 0.51 -3.97 11.98
N HIS A 140 -0.33 -5.01 11.98
CA HIS A 140 -1.73 -4.86 11.55
C HIS A 140 -2.54 -3.97 12.48
N ARG A 141 -2.27 -3.99 13.79
CA ARG A 141 -2.90 -3.04 14.74
C ARG A 141 -2.51 -1.60 14.42
N LEU A 142 -1.22 -1.34 14.15
CA LEU A 142 -0.76 -0.02 13.75
C LEU A 142 -1.42 0.43 12.45
N LEU A 143 -1.44 -0.42 11.43
CA LEU A 143 -2.07 -0.11 10.12
C LEU A 143 -3.57 0.18 10.27
N GLY A 144 -4.29 -0.63 11.05
CA GLY A 144 -5.71 -0.41 11.34
C GLY A 144 -5.96 0.94 12.03
N ASN A 145 -5.16 1.28 13.05
CA ASN A 145 -5.27 2.55 13.75
C ASN A 145 -4.99 3.74 12.82
N MET A 146 -3.90 3.69 12.04
CA MET A 146 -3.57 4.74 11.06
C MET A 146 -4.68 4.92 10.03
N THR A 147 -5.24 3.82 9.54
CA THR A 147 -6.36 3.86 8.59
C THR A 147 -7.60 4.49 9.21
N GLY A 148 -7.90 4.18 10.46
CA GLY A 148 -9.02 4.79 11.19
C GLY A 148 -8.86 6.29 11.39
N HIS A 149 -7.64 6.77 11.64
CA HIS A 149 -7.36 8.20 11.71
C HIS A 149 -7.52 8.89 10.35
N ALA A 150 -7.02 8.28 9.26
CA ALA A 150 -7.22 8.77 7.90
C ALA A 150 -8.72 8.84 7.55
N ARG A 151 -9.48 7.79 7.87
CA ARG A 151 -10.94 7.76 7.72
C ARG A 151 -11.60 8.91 8.48
N SER A 152 -11.23 9.13 9.73
CA SER A 152 -11.83 10.19 10.56
C SER A 152 -11.60 11.58 9.96
N ILE A 153 -10.45 11.85 9.35
CA ILE A 153 -10.17 13.10 8.64
C ILE A 153 -11.10 13.26 7.43
N LEU A 154 -11.25 12.20 6.64
CA LEU A 154 -12.13 12.22 5.46
C LEU A 154 -13.61 12.29 5.85
N GLU A 155 -14.03 11.69 6.95
CA GLU A 155 -15.38 11.82 7.49
C GLU A 155 -15.70 13.27 7.87
N LYS A 156 -14.75 13.99 8.46
CA LYS A 156 -14.91 15.43 8.73
C LYS A 156 -15.09 16.24 7.45
N ALA A 157 -14.24 15.97 6.44
CA ALA A 157 -14.35 16.63 5.13
C ALA A 157 -15.70 16.32 4.45
N LEU A 158 -16.17 15.07 4.57
CA LEU A 158 -17.50 14.68 4.07
C LEU A 158 -18.63 15.42 4.78
N THR A 159 -18.51 15.59 6.11
CA THR A 159 -19.50 16.34 6.90
C THR A 159 -19.58 17.80 6.45
N GLU A 160 -18.46 18.46 6.18
CA GLU A 160 -18.44 19.82 5.64
C GLU A 160 -19.17 19.92 4.30
N ILE A 161 -18.96 18.96 3.40
CA ILE A 161 -19.62 18.94 2.09
C ILE A 161 -21.11 18.66 2.26
N VAL A 162 -21.50 17.67 3.06
CA VAL A 162 -22.90 17.33 3.34
C VAL A 162 -23.66 18.54 3.87
N THR A 163 -23.01 19.32 4.76
CA THR A 163 -23.58 20.53 5.33
C THR A 163 -23.67 21.66 4.29
N ALA A 164 -22.62 21.86 3.50
CA ALA A 164 -22.57 22.92 2.50
C ALA A 164 -23.56 22.73 1.34
N GLU A 165 -23.86 21.47 0.98
CA GLU A 165 -24.76 21.10 -0.12
C GLU A 165 -26.18 20.73 0.39
N ASP A 166 -26.48 20.94 1.68
CA ASP A 166 -27.77 20.61 2.31
C ASP A 166 -28.26 19.16 2.02
N ILE A 167 -27.32 18.21 2.02
CA ILE A 167 -27.62 16.81 1.71
C ILE A 167 -28.32 16.17 2.91
N VAL A 168 -29.54 15.68 2.70
CA VAL A 168 -30.30 14.94 3.71
C VAL A 168 -29.84 13.49 3.76
N ILE A 169 -29.39 13.05 4.92
CA ILE A 169 -28.98 11.67 5.18
C ILE A 169 -29.98 11.03 6.15
N ASP A 170 -30.45 9.82 5.84
CA ASP A 170 -31.35 9.08 6.71
C ASP A 170 -30.64 8.68 8.02
N ASN A 171 -31.18 9.11 9.13
CA ASN A 171 -30.66 8.82 10.48
C ASN A 171 -31.21 7.51 11.09
N GLN A 172 -31.62 6.53 10.23
CA GLN A 172 -32.12 5.24 10.71
C GLN A 172 -31.07 4.14 10.64
#